data_65476a0635d6ece768f8b00de960853c
#
_entry.id   65476a0635d6ece768f8b00de960853c
#
_cell.length_a   1.000
_cell.length_b   1.000
_cell.length_c   1.000
_cell.angle_alpha   90.00
_cell.angle_beta   90.00
_cell.angle_gamma   90.00
#
_symmetry.space_group_name_H-M   'P 1'
#
loop_
_entity.id
_entity.type
_entity.pdbx_description
1 polymer ?
#
loop_
_entity_poly.entity_id
_entity_poly.type
_entity_poly.pdbx_seq_one_letter_code
_entity_poly.pdbx_strand_id
1 'polypeptide(L)'
;MNRDLSDVRAGFRKGRGTRDQIANIRWIIEKAREFQKNICFCFVDYAKAFDCVHHNNKLWKILKEMGIPDHLTYLMRNLYAGQEVSVRTGHGTTDWFQIGKGVHQCCILSPWLFNLYAEYIIRNTGMDRAQAGIKIVGRNINNLRYADDTSLMAGSQEELKCLLMNVKEDSEKVGLKLNIEKTKIMASGPITFWQIGEETIERVTDFIFLGSKITADGDCSHEIKRHLLLGRRVMTKLDSILKSRGITLPPKIRLVKAMVFPVVTCGCESWTLKKAEC
;
A
#
# COMPACT_ATOMS: atom_id res chain seq x y z
N MET A 1 18.85 -4.05 10.39
CA MET A 1 17.48 -4.35 9.93
C MET A 1 16.83 -3.22 9.11
N ASN A 2 16.75 -1.96 9.53
CA ASN A 2 16.25 -0.88 8.65
C ASN A 2 17.18 -0.52 7.48
N ARG A 3 18.44 -0.96 7.52
CA ARG A 3 19.45 -0.69 6.48
C ARG A 3 19.29 -1.58 5.24
N ASP A 4 18.53 -2.68 5.37
CA ASP A 4 18.38 -3.69 4.32
C ASP A 4 17.15 -3.47 3.43
N LEU A 5 16.33 -2.47 3.74
CA LEU A 5 15.13 -2.12 2.97
C LEU A 5 15.39 -0.86 2.13
N SER A 6 14.94 -0.89 0.88
CA SER A 6 15.01 0.26 -0.03
C SER A 6 14.27 1.49 0.53
N ASP A 7 14.73 2.70 0.18
CA ASP A 7 14.11 3.96 0.62
C ASP A 7 12.70 4.18 0.08
N VAL A 8 12.33 3.53 -1.02
CA VAL A 8 10.99 3.60 -1.61
C VAL A 8 9.94 2.79 -0.84
N ARG A 9 10.39 1.92 0.12
CA ARG A 9 9.52 1.16 0.99
C ARG A 9 9.25 1.92 2.30
N ALA A 10 7.98 2.14 2.63
CA ALA A 10 7.58 2.91 3.81
C ALA A 10 6.85 2.11 4.89
N GLY A 11 6.06 1.11 4.53
CA GLY A 11 5.20 0.38 5.47
C GLY A 11 5.96 -0.21 6.67
N PHE A 12 5.42 0.01 7.87
CA PHE A 12 5.97 -0.48 9.15
C PHE A 12 7.42 -0.04 9.45
N ARG A 13 7.85 1.09 8.90
CA ARG A 13 9.17 1.69 9.18
C ARG A 13 9.03 2.93 10.06
N LYS A 14 9.95 3.07 11.03
CA LYS A 14 10.00 4.27 11.88
C LYS A 14 10.24 5.53 11.05
N GLY A 15 9.42 6.56 11.25
CA GLY A 15 9.52 7.83 10.55
C GLY A 15 9.02 7.81 9.10
N ARG A 16 8.32 6.75 8.67
CA ARG A 16 7.70 6.63 7.35
C ARG A 16 6.22 6.31 7.53
N GLY A 17 5.34 7.09 6.91
CA GLY A 17 3.89 6.94 7.02
C GLY A 17 3.19 6.83 5.66
N THR A 18 1.89 6.55 5.71
CA THR A 18 1.01 6.58 4.52
C THR A 18 1.02 7.97 3.89
N ARG A 19 1.06 9.03 4.70
CA ARG A 19 1.10 10.43 4.26
C ARG A 19 2.30 10.73 3.37
N ASP A 20 3.48 10.20 3.71
CA ASP A 20 4.69 10.39 2.90
C ASP A 20 4.52 9.78 1.50
N GLN A 21 3.92 8.59 1.41
CA GLN A 21 3.70 7.92 0.13
C GLN A 21 2.62 8.62 -0.70
N ILE A 22 1.55 9.12 -0.07
CA ILE A 22 0.52 9.92 -0.74
C ILE A 22 1.13 11.21 -1.27
N ALA A 23 1.92 11.92 -0.47
CA ALA A 23 2.61 13.14 -0.87
C ALA A 23 3.58 12.88 -2.04
N ASN A 24 4.33 11.77 -2.00
CA ASN A 24 5.24 11.38 -3.06
C ASN A 24 4.49 11.17 -4.40
N ILE A 25 3.39 10.41 -4.41
CA ILE A 25 2.60 10.19 -5.63
C ILE A 25 2.07 11.53 -6.18
N ARG A 26 1.48 12.37 -5.32
CA ARG A 26 0.94 13.67 -5.74
C ARG A 26 2.03 14.57 -6.30
N TRP A 27 3.17 14.62 -5.63
CA TRP A 27 4.32 15.40 -6.11
C TRP A 27 4.83 14.89 -7.46
N ILE A 28 4.88 13.57 -7.68
CA ILE A 28 5.28 12.97 -8.96
C ILE A 28 4.29 13.37 -10.08
N ILE A 29 2.98 13.32 -9.81
CA ILE A 29 1.94 13.74 -10.77
C ILE A 29 2.08 15.23 -11.08
N GLU A 30 2.28 16.08 -10.08
CA GLU A 30 2.47 17.52 -10.25
C GLU A 30 3.70 17.83 -11.11
N LYS A 31 4.83 17.18 -10.83
CA LYS A 31 6.05 17.32 -11.64
C LYS A 31 5.89 16.79 -13.05
N ALA A 32 5.22 15.66 -13.24
CA ALA A 32 4.93 15.16 -14.58
C ALA A 32 4.10 16.18 -15.41
N ARG A 33 3.11 16.82 -14.77
CA ARG A 33 2.31 17.90 -15.42
C ARG A 33 3.15 19.14 -15.71
N GLU A 34 3.94 19.61 -14.75
CA GLU A 34 4.82 20.77 -14.92
C GLU A 34 5.76 20.60 -16.13
N PHE A 35 6.32 19.40 -16.29
CA PHE A 35 7.21 19.07 -17.39
C PHE A 35 6.51 18.47 -18.62
N GLN A 36 5.18 18.48 -18.66
CA GLN A 36 4.35 17.93 -19.75
C GLN A 36 4.73 16.48 -20.13
N LYS A 37 5.08 15.69 -19.14
CA LYS A 37 5.41 14.26 -19.33
C LYS A 37 4.22 13.38 -19.02
N ASN A 38 4.01 12.37 -19.88
CA ASN A 38 3.05 11.33 -19.60
C ASN A 38 3.54 10.49 -18.44
N ILE A 39 2.60 10.07 -17.60
CA ILE A 39 2.84 9.15 -16.49
C ILE A 39 1.75 8.11 -16.43
N CYS A 40 2.17 6.86 -16.27
CA CYS A 40 1.30 5.72 -16.07
C CYS A 40 1.59 5.11 -14.70
N PHE A 41 0.53 4.83 -13.95
CA PHE A 41 0.58 4.15 -12.65
C PHE A 41 -0.11 2.79 -12.76
N CYS A 42 0.43 1.79 -12.06
CA CYS A 42 -0.26 0.55 -11.77
C CYS A 42 -0.27 0.35 -10.25
N PHE A 43 -1.46 0.32 -9.67
CA PHE A 43 -1.67 0.00 -8.26
C PHE A 43 -1.88 -1.50 -8.15
N VAL A 44 -0.86 -2.19 -7.64
CA VAL A 44 -0.83 -3.65 -7.52
C VAL A 44 -1.42 -4.06 -6.18
N ASP A 45 -2.40 -4.95 -6.22
CA ASP A 45 -2.95 -5.63 -5.04
C ASP A 45 -2.53 -7.11 -5.07
N TYR A 46 -2.19 -7.67 -3.91
CA TYR A 46 -1.88 -9.09 -3.76
C TYR A 46 -3.03 -9.84 -3.13
N ALA A 47 -3.34 -11.02 -3.66
CA ALA A 47 -4.35 -11.88 -3.08
C ALA A 47 -3.85 -12.45 -1.74
N LYS A 48 -4.42 -11.99 -0.62
CA LYS A 48 -4.10 -12.49 0.74
C LYS A 48 -2.58 -12.49 1.03
N ALA A 49 -1.91 -11.37 0.76
CA ALA A 49 -0.45 -11.24 0.80
C ALA A 49 0.20 -11.87 2.05
N PHE A 50 -0.29 -11.52 3.24
CA PHE A 50 0.22 -12.03 4.52
C PHE A 50 -0.03 -13.53 4.72
N ASP A 51 -1.14 -14.05 4.21
CA ASP A 51 -1.52 -15.47 4.34
C ASP A 51 -0.75 -16.37 3.34
N CYS A 52 -0.13 -15.78 2.33
CA CYS A 52 0.58 -16.50 1.27
C CYS A 52 2.08 -16.67 1.51
N VAL A 53 2.63 -16.16 2.59
CA VAL A 53 4.05 -16.32 2.92
C VAL A 53 4.33 -17.76 3.32
N HIS A 54 5.07 -18.51 2.52
CA HIS A 54 5.34 -19.93 2.77
C HIS A 54 6.45 -20.14 3.79
N HIS A 55 6.15 -20.85 4.91
CA HIS A 55 7.13 -21.25 5.92
C HIS A 55 8.06 -22.37 5.42
N ASN A 56 7.61 -23.18 4.45
CA ASN A 56 8.35 -24.33 3.93
C ASN A 56 9.60 -23.89 3.18
N ASN A 57 10.69 -23.72 3.92
CA ASN A 57 12.03 -23.37 3.44
C ASN A 57 12.14 -22.05 2.63
N LYS A 58 11.07 -21.57 1.94
CA LYS A 58 11.14 -20.35 1.13
C LYS A 58 11.40 -19.11 1.98
N LEU A 59 10.59 -18.87 3.03
CA LEU A 59 10.79 -17.71 3.91
C LEU A 59 12.19 -17.72 4.54
N TRP A 60 12.61 -18.86 5.08
CA TRP A 60 13.90 -18.97 5.78
C TRP A 60 15.09 -18.81 4.83
N LYS A 61 14.98 -19.34 3.61
CA LYS A 61 15.97 -19.12 2.57
C LYS A 61 16.06 -17.64 2.17
N ILE A 62 14.93 -16.99 1.98
CA ILE A 62 14.85 -15.55 1.67
C ILE A 62 15.50 -14.71 2.77
N LEU A 63 15.21 -14.98 4.05
CA LEU A 63 15.82 -14.27 5.17
C LEU A 63 17.35 -14.41 5.17
N LYS A 64 17.86 -15.61 4.88
CA LYS A 64 19.30 -15.86 4.78
C LYS A 64 19.92 -15.11 3.61
N GLU A 65 19.29 -15.13 2.44
CA GLU A 65 19.74 -14.40 1.24
C GLU A 65 19.67 -12.86 1.44
N MET A 66 18.74 -12.40 2.29
CA MET A 66 18.64 -10.99 2.70
C MET A 66 19.66 -10.59 3.79
N GLY A 67 20.55 -11.50 4.19
CA GLY A 67 21.60 -11.24 5.16
C GLY A 67 21.18 -11.27 6.62
N ILE A 68 20.02 -11.86 6.94
CA ILE A 68 19.59 -12.03 8.33
C ILE A 68 20.45 -13.10 8.98
N PRO A 69 21.05 -12.84 10.17
CA PRO A 69 21.90 -13.80 10.88
C PRO A 69 21.22 -15.12 11.14
N ASP A 70 21.96 -16.23 11.00
CA ASP A 70 21.44 -17.60 11.12
C ASP A 70 20.77 -17.85 12.47
N HIS A 71 21.30 -17.31 13.58
CA HIS A 71 20.71 -17.48 14.91
C HIS A 71 19.33 -16.82 15.02
N LEU A 72 19.11 -15.65 14.40
CA LEU A 72 17.80 -15.00 14.38
C LEU A 72 16.82 -15.75 13.48
N THR A 73 17.28 -16.22 12.32
CA THR A 73 16.47 -17.04 11.42
C THR A 73 16.04 -18.33 12.11
N TYR A 74 16.95 -18.98 12.88
CA TYR A 74 16.64 -20.16 13.66
C TYR A 74 15.58 -19.89 14.74
N LEU A 75 15.71 -18.79 15.50
CA LEU A 75 14.72 -18.42 16.51
C LEU A 75 13.34 -18.17 15.89
N MET A 76 13.29 -17.43 14.78
CA MET A 76 12.03 -17.17 14.07
C MET A 76 11.42 -18.46 13.53
N ARG A 77 12.23 -19.37 12.98
CA ARG A 77 11.77 -20.67 12.49
C ARG A 77 11.16 -21.50 13.61
N ASN A 78 11.76 -21.50 14.81
CA ASN A 78 11.21 -22.20 15.97
C ASN A 78 9.87 -21.61 16.44
N LEU A 79 9.68 -20.29 16.34
CA LEU A 79 8.39 -19.64 16.65
C LEU A 79 7.27 -20.08 15.72
N TYR A 80 7.59 -20.43 14.47
CA TYR A 80 6.62 -20.87 13.46
C TYR A 80 6.54 -22.41 13.33
N ALA A 81 7.43 -23.15 13.98
CA ALA A 81 7.43 -24.61 13.94
C ALA A 81 6.30 -25.19 14.79
N GLY A 82 5.59 -26.18 14.23
CA GLY A 82 4.57 -26.92 14.96
C GLY A 82 3.36 -26.11 15.40
N GLN A 83 3.11 -24.96 14.76
CA GLN A 83 1.94 -24.14 15.08
C GLN A 83 0.66 -24.82 14.62
N GLU A 84 -0.27 -24.93 15.55
CA GLU A 84 -1.60 -25.46 15.31
C GLU A 84 -2.66 -24.41 15.62
N VAL A 85 -3.78 -24.48 14.94
CA VAL A 85 -4.92 -23.61 15.14
C VAL A 85 -6.21 -24.39 15.10
N SER A 86 -7.19 -23.98 15.89
CA SER A 86 -8.58 -24.39 15.76
C SER A 86 -9.45 -23.15 15.52
N VAL A 87 -10.51 -23.31 14.75
CA VAL A 87 -11.41 -22.20 14.39
C VAL A 87 -12.75 -22.40 15.09
N ARG A 88 -13.17 -21.36 15.82
CA ARG A 88 -14.50 -21.33 16.44
C ARG A 88 -15.52 -20.86 15.41
N THR A 89 -16.48 -21.70 15.11
CA THR A 89 -17.60 -21.41 14.21
C THR A 89 -18.92 -21.28 15.00
N GLY A 90 -20.00 -20.85 14.36
CA GLY A 90 -21.33 -20.86 14.96
C GLY A 90 -21.86 -22.26 15.35
N HIS A 91 -21.23 -23.32 14.83
CA HIS A 91 -21.61 -24.74 15.06
C HIS A 91 -20.64 -25.48 16.00
N GLY A 92 -19.62 -24.80 16.56
CA GLY A 92 -18.62 -25.40 17.43
C GLY A 92 -17.20 -25.01 17.05
N THR A 93 -16.23 -25.76 17.59
CA THR A 93 -14.80 -25.56 17.31
C THR A 93 -14.30 -26.70 16.43
N THR A 94 -13.51 -26.38 15.40
CA THR A 94 -12.87 -27.38 14.54
C THR A 94 -11.82 -28.16 15.31
N ASP A 95 -11.42 -29.34 14.77
CA ASP A 95 -10.20 -29.99 15.19
C ASP A 95 -8.97 -29.11 14.98
N TRP A 96 -7.90 -29.38 15.74
CA TRP A 96 -6.63 -28.69 15.58
C TRP A 96 -5.96 -29.11 14.27
N PHE A 97 -5.46 -28.13 13.51
CA PHE A 97 -4.72 -28.37 12.28
C PHE A 97 -3.47 -27.51 12.20
N GLN A 98 -2.43 -28.01 11.55
CA GLN A 98 -1.15 -27.33 11.44
C GLN A 98 -1.18 -26.18 10.41
N ILE A 99 -0.49 -25.08 10.74
CA ILE A 99 -0.30 -23.94 9.86
C ILE A 99 1.05 -24.06 9.15
N GLY A 100 1.02 -24.21 7.81
CA GLY A 100 2.24 -24.33 6.99
C GLY A 100 2.58 -23.05 6.20
N LYS A 101 1.72 -22.03 6.25
CA LYS A 101 1.90 -20.76 5.51
C LYS A 101 1.19 -19.61 6.20
N GLY A 102 1.58 -18.39 5.85
CA GLY A 102 1.04 -17.14 6.39
C GLY A 102 1.88 -16.61 7.54
N VAL A 103 1.89 -15.30 7.70
CA VAL A 103 2.45 -14.65 8.89
C VAL A 103 1.33 -14.18 9.79
N HIS A 104 1.49 -14.33 11.10
CA HIS A 104 0.43 -14.03 12.06
C HIS A 104 -0.01 -12.58 12.00
N GLN A 105 -1.29 -12.34 11.73
CA GLN A 105 -1.87 -11.02 11.86
C GLN A 105 -1.77 -10.54 13.31
N CYS A 106 -1.54 -9.24 13.53
CA CYS A 106 -1.30 -8.62 14.84
C CYS A 106 -0.02 -9.03 15.58
N CYS A 107 0.84 -9.87 15.00
CA CYS A 107 2.16 -10.13 15.56
C CYS A 107 3.14 -9.03 15.17
N ILE A 108 3.96 -8.56 16.12
CA ILE A 108 4.96 -7.52 15.88
C ILE A 108 6.02 -7.89 14.84
N LEU A 109 6.29 -9.19 14.66
CA LEU A 109 7.28 -9.71 13.69
C LEU A 109 6.71 -9.82 12.28
N SER A 110 5.41 -10.04 12.12
CA SER A 110 4.79 -10.36 10.83
C SER A 110 4.92 -9.27 9.77
N PRO A 111 4.69 -7.98 10.09
CA PRO A 111 4.90 -6.90 9.13
C PRO A 111 6.35 -6.82 8.65
N TRP A 112 7.27 -7.19 9.53
CA TRP A 112 8.69 -7.16 9.29
C TRP A 112 9.14 -8.30 8.37
N LEU A 113 8.69 -9.51 8.68
CA LEU A 113 8.92 -10.68 7.84
C LEU A 113 8.34 -10.48 6.43
N PHE A 114 7.11 -9.95 6.35
CA PHE A 114 6.49 -9.62 5.08
C PHE A 114 7.28 -8.57 4.30
N ASN A 115 7.75 -7.51 4.96
CA ASN A 115 8.56 -6.48 4.30
C ASN A 115 9.84 -7.05 3.68
N LEU A 116 10.55 -7.95 4.39
CA LEU A 116 11.74 -8.62 3.85
C LEU A 116 11.39 -9.53 2.67
N TYR A 117 10.30 -10.27 2.81
CA TYR A 117 9.81 -11.16 1.75
C TYR A 117 9.47 -10.39 0.47
N ALA A 118 8.71 -9.32 0.59
CA ALA A 118 8.35 -8.47 -0.53
C ALA A 118 9.54 -7.67 -1.10
N GLU A 119 10.52 -7.29 -0.25
CA GLU A 119 11.77 -6.67 -0.70
C GLU A 119 12.61 -7.60 -1.54
N TYR A 120 12.71 -8.88 -1.14
CA TYR A 120 13.40 -9.90 -1.90
C TYR A 120 12.83 -10.08 -3.31
N ILE A 121 11.49 -10.10 -3.43
CA ILE A 121 10.83 -10.18 -4.74
C ILE A 121 11.32 -9.04 -5.64
N ILE A 122 11.20 -7.82 -5.16
CA ILE A 122 11.52 -6.63 -5.97
C ILE A 122 13.01 -6.55 -6.32
N ARG A 123 13.90 -6.98 -5.44
CA ARG A 123 15.33 -7.06 -5.77
C ARG A 123 15.60 -8.05 -6.93
N ASN A 124 14.87 -9.17 -6.93
CA ASN A 124 15.01 -10.19 -7.98
C ASN A 124 14.44 -9.73 -9.33
N THR A 125 13.38 -8.88 -9.33
CA THR A 125 12.84 -8.30 -10.57
C THR A 125 13.82 -7.37 -11.28
N GLY A 126 14.93 -7.01 -10.62
CA GLY A 126 15.88 -6.04 -11.17
C GLY A 126 15.33 -4.63 -11.32
N MET A 127 14.19 -4.31 -10.69
CA MET A 127 13.54 -3.00 -10.79
C MET A 127 14.46 -1.84 -10.37
N ASP A 128 15.30 -2.06 -9.36
CA ASP A 128 16.24 -1.03 -8.90
C ASP A 128 17.32 -0.72 -9.95
N ARG A 129 17.55 -1.62 -10.93
CA ARG A 129 18.47 -1.47 -12.06
C ARG A 129 17.76 -1.12 -13.37
N ALA A 130 16.43 -1.24 -13.41
CA ALA A 130 15.66 -0.98 -14.62
C ALA A 130 15.76 0.50 -15.01
N GLN A 131 15.96 0.75 -16.31
CA GLN A 131 15.88 2.13 -16.83
C GLN A 131 14.45 2.62 -16.94
N ALA A 132 13.48 1.71 -16.94
CA ALA A 132 12.05 2.00 -16.90
C ALA A 132 11.68 2.75 -15.63
N GLY A 133 10.85 3.79 -15.76
CA GLY A 133 10.43 4.63 -14.66
C GLY A 133 10.38 6.11 -15.03
N ILE A 134 10.23 6.95 -14.02
CA ILE A 134 10.15 8.40 -14.19
C ILE A 134 11.42 9.02 -13.66
N LYS A 135 12.13 9.76 -14.50
CA LYS A 135 13.34 10.48 -14.11
C LYS A 135 12.98 11.84 -13.52
N ILE A 136 13.20 12.00 -12.21
CA ILE A 136 13.00 13.23 -11.47
C ILE A 136 14.31 13.60 -10.77
N VAL A 137 14.85 14.79 -11.08
CA VAL A 137 16.10 15.31 -10.52
C VAL A 137 17.24 14.26 -10.61
N GLY A 138 17.38 13.60 -11.76
CA GLY A 138 18.43 12.59 -12.00
C GLY A 138 18.21 11.24 -11.34
N ARG A 139 17.16 11.06 -10.56
CA ARG A 139 16.77 9.77 -9.95
C ARG A 139 15.67 9.12 -10.77
N ASN A 140 15.80 7.81 -10.98
CA ASN A 140 14.75 7.01 -11.60
C ASN A 140 13.82 6.47 -10.52
N ILE A 141 12.53 6.80 -10.60
CA ILE A 141 11.49 6.34 -9.69
C ILE A 141 10.52 5.48 -10.49
N ASN A 142 10.44 4.21 -10.18
CA ASN A 142 9.58 3.25 -10.88
C ASN A 142 8.60 2.52 -9.95
N ASN A 143 8.75 2.67 -8.63
CA ASN A 143 7.83 2.08 -7.67
C ASN A 143 7.78 2.86 -6.35
N LEU A 144 6.66 2.75 -5.64
CA LEU A 144 6.49 3.14 -4.23
C LEU A 144 5.77 1.99 -3.51
N ARG A 145 6.19 1.68 -2.28
CA ARG A 145 5.70 0.51 -1.57
C ARG A 145 5.34 0.83 -0.13
N TYR A 146 4.15 0.39 0.28
CA TYR A 146 3.70 0.48 1.66
C TYR A 146 3.07 -0.85 2.07
N ALA A 147 3.79 -1.67 2.86
CA ALA A 147 3.43 -3.05 3.16
C ALA A 147 3.22 -3.88 1.88
N ASP A 148 2.00 -4.36 1.65
CA ASP A 148 1.54 -5.07 0.45
C ASP A 148 1.11 -4.12 -0.68
N ASP A 149 0.69 -2.90 -0.36
CA ASP A 149 0.35 -1.90 -1.38
C ASP A 149 1.60 -1.49 -2.17
N THR A 150 1.60 -1.81 -3.45
CA THR A 150 2.68 -1.46 -4.38
C THR A 150 2.14 -0.63 -5.52
N SER A 151 2.73 0.55 -5.74
CA SER A 151 2.46 1.38 -6.91
C SER A 151 3.67 1.33 -7.83
N LEU A 152 3.46 0.87 -9.07
CA LEU A 152 4.44 0.92 -10.16
C LEU A 152 4.19 2.17 -10.99
N MET A 153 5.24 2.74 -11.57
CA MET A 153 5.12 3.92 -12.41
C MET A 153 6.15 3.93 -13.54
N ALA A 154 5.72 4.43 -14.70
CA ALA A 154 6.55 4.55 -15.89
C ALA A 154 6.11 5.71 -16.77
N GLY A 155 6.99 6.12 -17.71
CA GLY A 155 6.70 7.15 -18.70
C GLY A 155 5.86 6.66 -19.88
N SER A 156 5.81 5.34 -20.12
CA SER A 156 5.04 4.71 -21.20
C SER A 156 4.25 3.49 -20.69
N GLN A 157 3.28 3.06 -21.51
CA GLN A 157 2.49 1.86 -21.23
C GLN A 157 3.34 0.58 -21.33
N GLU A 158 4.22 0.54 -22.31
CA GLU A 158 5.09 -0.60 -22.60
C GLU A 158 6.06 -0.85 -21.45
N GLU A 159 6.68 0.24 -20.95
CA GLU A 159 7.55 0.17 -19.78
C GLU A 159 6.79 -0.31 -18.55
N LEU A 160 5.59 0.23 -18.30
CA LEU A 160 4.77 -0.17 -17.16
C LEU A 160 4.35 -1.63 -17.24
N LYS A 161 4.01 -2.11 -18.46
CA LYS A 161 3.67 -3.52 -18.71
C LYS A 161 4.85 -4.43 -18.40
N CYS A 162 6.04 -4.06 -18.85
CA CYS A 162 7.26 -4.83 -18.57
C CYS A 162 7.51 -4.91 -17.05
N LEU A 163 7.43 -3.78 -16.32
CA LEU A 163 7.59 -3.75 -14.87
C LEU A 163 6.58 -4.66 -14.17
N LEU A 164 5.30 -4.60 -14.57
CA LEU A 164 4.25 -5.40 -13.95
C LEU A 164 4.39 -6.91 -14.24
N MET A 165 4.79 -7.27 -15.46
CA MET A 165 5.06 -8.67 -15.82
C MET A 165 6.20 -9.25 -14.96
N ASN A 166 7.31 -8.53 -14.82
CA ASN A 166 8.42 -8.96 -13.97
C ASN A 166 7.98 -9.13 -12.51
N VAL A 167 7.19 -8.19 -11.97
CA VAL A 167 6.64 -8.31 -10.61
C VAL A 167 5.73 -9.51 -10.47
N LYS A 168 4.84 -9.77 -11.46
CA LYS A 168 3.95 -10.92 -11.47
C LYS A 168 4.75 -12.21 -11.43
N GLU A 169 5.68 -12.41 -12.37
CA GLU A 169 6.47 -13.63 -12.48
C GLU A 169 7.30 -13.92 -11.22
N ASP A 170 8.00 -12.93 -10.68
CA ASP A 170 8.83 -13.13 -9.51
C ASP A 170 8.02 -13.28 -8.22
N SER A 171 6.85 -12.63 -8.13
CA SER A 171 5.91 -12.85 -7.03
C SER A 171 5.36 -14.27 -7.03
N GLU A 172 4.99 -14.80 -8.20
CA GLU A 172 4.48 -16.16 -8.35
C GLU A 172 5.52 -17.23 -7.99
N LYS A 173 6.80 -17.03 -8.32
CA LYS A 173 7.91 -17.93 -7.95
C LYS A 173 8.01 -18.15 -6.44
N VAL A 174 7.67 -17.13 -5.65
CA VAL A 174 7.69 -17.21 -4.18
C VAL A 174 6.31 -17.52 -3.59
N GLY A 175 5.26 -17.53 -4.38
CA GLY A 175 3.91 -17.92 -3.96
C GLY A 175 2.96 -16.75 -3.66
N LEU A 176 3.37 -15.52 -3.95
CA LEU A 176 2.47 -14.37 -3.94
C LEU A 176 1.78 -14.24 -5.30
N LYS A 177 0.46 -14.14 -5.30
CA LYS A 177 -0.34 -13.96 -6.51
C LYS A 177 -0.91 -12.55 -6.55
N LEU A 178 -0.84 -11.92 -7.72
CA LEU A 178 -1.53 -10.66 -7.95
C LEU A 178 -3.05 -10.87 -7.97
N ASN A 179 -3.76 -9.92 -7.41
CA ASN A 179 -5.21 -9.83 -7.54
C ASN A 179 -5.53 -8.90 -8.73
N ILE A 180 -5.76 -9.48 -9.89
CA ILE A 180 -5.96 -8.71 -11.13
C ILE A 180 -7.22 -7.85 -11.06
N GLU A 181 -8.30 -8.34 -10.45
CA GLU A 181 -9.55 -7.57 -10.31
C GLU A 181 -9.36 -6.28 -9.49
N LYS A 182 -8.50 -6.30 -8.48
CA LYS A 182 -8.21 -5.14 -7.64
C LYS A 182 -7.01 -4.33 -8.14
N THR A 183 -6.15 -4.91 -8.96
CA THR A 183 -5.05 -4.19 -9.61
C THR A 183 -5.64 -3.20 -10.62
N LYS A 184 -5.24 -1.93 -10.56
CA LYS A 184 -5.79 -0.87 -11.40
C LYS A 184 -4.69 -0.09 -12.07
N ILE A 185 -5.01 0.43 -13.26
CA ILE A 185 -4.10 1.30 -14.03
C ILE A 185 -4.71 2.68 -14.15
N MET A 186 -3.89 3.68 -13.91
CA MET A 186 -4.22 5.09 -14.06
C MET A 186 -3.13 5.79 -14.88
N ALA A 187 -3.52 6.65 -15.84
CA ALA A 187 -2.55 7.42 -16.60
C ALA A 187 -3.06 8.81 -16.94
N SER A 188 -2.11 9.74 -17.09
CA SER A 188 -2.39 11.12 -17.49
C SER A 188 -2.72 11.28 -18.99
N GLY A 189 -2.40 10.29 -19.82
CA GLY A 189 -2.65 10.29 -21.28
C GLY A 189 -3.63 9.20 -21.72
N PRO A 190 -3.95 9.15 -23.01
CA PRO A 190 -4.78 8.08 -23.56
C PRO A 190 -4.05 6.74 -23.42
N ILE A 191 -4.72 5.78 -22.83
CA ILE A 191 -4.25 4.39 -22.74
C ILE A 191 -5.13 3.52 -23.63
N THR A 192 -4.50 2.69 -24.44
CA THR A 192 -5.15 1.59 -25.14
C THR A 192 -5.45 0.44 -24.18
N PHE A 193 -6.16 -0.55 -24.68
CA PHE A 193 -6.55 -1.75 -23.93
C PHE A 193 -5.35 -2.43 -23.25
N TRP A 194 -5.50 -2.80 -21.95
CA TRP A 194 -4.44 -3.42 -21.17
C TRP A 194 -4.77 -4.88 -20.83
N GLN A 195 -3.95 -5.79 -21.35
CA GLN A 195 -3.99 -7.22 -21.03
C GLN A 195 -2.67 -7.73 -20.50
N ILE A 196 -2.76 -8.62 -19.50
CA ILE A 196 -1.64 -9.42 -19.00
C ILE A 196 -2.01 -10.88 -19.16
N GLY A 197 -1.39 -11.55 -20.15
CA GLY A 197 -1.83 -12.87 -20.58
C GLY A 197 -3.25 -12.79 -21.12
N GLU A 198 -4.16 -13.58 -20.56
CA GLU A 198 -5.59 -13.60 -20.92
C GLU A 198 -6.45 -12.65 -20.07
N GLU A 199 -5.88 -12.03 -19.02
CA GLU A 199 -6.59 -11.20 -18.05
C GLU A 199 -6.51 -9.72 -18.42
N THR A 200 -7.64 -9.01 -18.32
CA THR A 200 -7.74 -7.56 -18.56
C THR A 200 -7.64 -6.80 -17.24
N ILE A 201 -6.75 -5.81 -17.18
CA ILE A 201 -6.66 -4.90 -16.04
C ILE A 201 -7.51 -3.67 -16.30
N GLU A 202 -8.33 -3.31 -15.31
CA GLU A 202 -9.22 -2.16 -15.40
C GLU A 202 -8.43 -0.84 -15.37
N ARG A 203 -8.77 0.03 -16.30
CA ARG A 203 -8.32 1.41 -16.30
C ARG A 203 -9.26 2.28 -15.47
N VAL A 204 -8.67 3.11 -14.61
CA VAL A 204 -9.41 4.04 -13.76
C VAL A 204 -8.92 5.48 -13.94
N THR A 205 -9.80 6.45 -13.73
CA THR A 205 -9.47 7.89 -13.73
C THR A 205 -8.98 8.35 -12.37
N ASP A 206 -9.36 7.62 -11.33
CA ASP A 206 -8.98 7.86 -9.94
C ASP A 206 -8.83 6.53 -9.19
N PHE A 207 -8.02 6.54 -8.13
CA PHE A 207 -7.78 5.38 -7.29
C PHE A 207 -7.62 5.80 -5.82
N ILE A 208 -8.14 4.99 -4.89
CA ILE A 208 -7.92 5.23 -3.45
C ILE A 208 -6.64 4.52 -3.02
N PHE A 209 -5.54 5.28 -2.94
CA PHE A 209 -4.24 4.78 -2.49
C PHE A 209 -4.00 5.18 -1.03
N LEU A 210 -3.77 4.20 -0.17
CA LEU A 210 -3.53 4.39 1.28
C LEU A 210 -4.56 5.30 1.97
N GLY A 211 -5.81 5.18 1.55
CA GLY A 211 -6.92 5.97 2.10
C GLY A 211 -7.13 7.34 1.46
N SER A 212 -6.28 7.79 0.55
CA SER A 212 -6.43 9.05 -0.19
C SER A 212 -6.81 8.82 -1.65
N LYS A 213 -7.76 9.60 -2.14
CA LYS A 213 -8.18 9.56 -3.54
C LYS A 213 -7.16 10.29 -4.41
N ILE A 214 -6.50 9.56 -5.28
CA ILE A 214 -5.55 10.07 -6.28
C ILE A 214 -6.23 10.09 -7.63
N THR A 215 -6.09 11.19 -8.36
CA THR A 215 -6.63 11.37 -9.72
C THR A 215 -5.49 11.53 -10.72
N ALA A 216 -5.71 11.10 -11.95
CA ALA A 216 -4.69 11.16 -13.00
C ALA A 216 -4.28 12.60 -13.35
N ASP A 217 -5.18 13.57 -13.17
CA ASP A 217 -4.95 14.98 -13.39
C ASP A 217 -4.39 15.72 -12.16
N GLY A 218 -4.24 15.04 -11.03
CA GLY A 218 -3.75 15.61 -9.78
C GLY A 218 -4.73 16.56 -9.09
N ASP A 219 -6.01 16.63 -9.51
CA ASP A 219 -7.02 17.47 -8.86
C ASP A 219 -7.43 16.91 -7.48
N CYS A 220 -7.31 17.74 -6.45
CA CYS A 220 -7.66 17.38 -5.07
C CYS A 220 -9.13 17.67 -4.71
N SER A 221 -9.91 18.36 -5.56
CA SER A 221 -11.28 18.79 -5.24
C SER A 221 -12.20 17.64 -4.84
N HIS A 222 -12.07 16.49 -5.51
CA HIS A 222 -12.84 15.28 -5.17
C HIS A 222 -12.46 14.70 -3.82
N GLU A 223 -11.17 14.71 -3.48
CA GLU A 223 -10.67 14.22 -2.20
C GLU A 223 -11.12 15.14 -1.06
N ILE A 224 -11.02 16.45 -1.23
CA ILE A 224 -11.48 17.43 -0.25
C ILE A 224 -12.97 17.25 0.03
N LYS A 225 -13.80 17.15 -1.02
CA LYS A 225 -15.23 16.89 -0.87
C LYS A 225 -15.51 15.57 -0.14
N ARG A 226 -14.75 14.52 -0.45
CA ARG A 226 -14.87 13.21 0.23
C ARG A 226 -14.59 13.33 1.73
N HIS A 227 -13.52 14.01 2.12
CA HIS A 227 -13.16 14.20 3.53
C HIS A 227 -14.16 15.08 4.27
N LEU A 228 -14.70 16.12 3.64
CA LEU A 228 -15.78 16.93 4.21
C LEU A 228 -17.04 16.09 4.46
N LEU A 229 -17.42 15.20 3.53
CA LEU A 229 -18.56 14.30 3.73
C LEU A 229 -18.31 13.29 4.85
N LEU A 230 -17.09 12.75 4.97
CA LEU A 230 -16.72 11.87 6.08
C LEU A 230 -16.78 12.61 7.42
N GLY A 231 -16.27 13.84 7.48
CA GLY A 231 -16.37 14.68 8.66
C GLY A 231 -17.81 14.95 9.07
N ARG A 232 -18.71 15.26 8.13
CA ARG A 232 -20.13 15.42 8.39
C ARG A 232 -20.75 14.14 8.98
N ARG A 233 -20.43 12.97 8.43
CA ARG A 233 -20.92 11.68 8.97
C ARG A 233 -20.44 11.44 10.41
N VAL A 234 -19.21 11.80 10.75
CA VAL A 234 -18.70 11.70 12.13
C VAL A 234 -19.42 12.69 13.03
N MET A 235 -19.62 13.94 12.58
CA MET A 235 -20.39 14.95 13.33
C MET A 235 -21.82 14.46 13.63
N THR A 236 -22.51 13.88 12.65
CA THR A 236 -23.85 13.32 12.83
C THR A 236 -23.88 12.20 13.88
N LYS A 237 -22.84 11.33 13.91
CA LYS A 237 -22.74 10.29 14.97
C LYS A 237 -22.52 10.87 16.36
N LEU A 238 -21.96 12.05 16.48
CA LEU A 238 -21.72 12.76 17.74
C LEU A 238 -22.87 13.68 18.16
N ASP A 239 -23.91 13.79 17.35
CA ASP A 239 -25.00 14.78 17.50
C ASP A 239 -25.64 14.71 18.88
N SER A 240 -25.92 13.52 19.41
CA SER A 240 -26.52 13.35 20.75
C SER A 240 -25.62 13.92 21.87
N ILE A 241 -24.31 13.76 21.78
CA ILE A 241 -23.34 14.28 22.74
C ILE A 241 -23.20 15.81 22.57
N LEU A 242 -23.12 16.28 21.33
CA LEU A 242 -22.91 17.69 21.02
C LEU A 242 -24.15 18.55 21.40
N LYS A 243 -25.38 18.01 21.27
CA LYS A 243 -26.63 18.66 21.67
C LYS A 243 -26.95 18.53 23.15
N SER A 244 -26.28 17.62 23.87
CA SER A 244 -26.55 17.45 25.32
C SER A 244 -26.29 18.74 26.09
N ARG A 245 -27.27 19.17 26.91
CA ARG A 245 -27.15 20.32 27.79
C ARG A 245 -26.29 20.04 29.04
N GLY A 246 -26.17 18.76 29.43
CA GLY A 246 -25.39 18.35 30.60
C GLY A 246 -23.87 18.33 30.35
N ILE A 247 -23.42 18.49 29.10
CA ILE A 247 -22.00 18.51 28.75
C ILE A 247 -21.60 19.94 28.40
N THR A 248 -20.61 20.47 29.11
CA THR A 248 -20.05 21.81 28.88
C THR A 248 -19.29 21.91 27.54
N LEU A 249 -19.05 23.13 27.07
CA LEU A 249 -18.43 23.39 25.77
C LEU A 249 -17.00 22.82 25.64
N PRO A 250 -16.11 22.91 26.67
CA PRO A 250 -14.71 22.41 26.50
C PRO A 250 -14.60 20.91 26.15
N PRO A 251 -15.33 19.96 26.80
CA PRO A 251 -15.33 18.56 26.38
C PRO A 251 -15.86 18.37 24.96
N LYS A 252 -16.89 19.11 24.53
CA LYS A 252 -17.40 19.04 23.14
C LYS A 252 -16.36 19.45 22.12
N ILE A 253 -15.65 20.55 22.36
CA ILE A 253 -14.56 21.00 21.49
C ILE A 253 -13.44 19.96 21.43
N ARG A 254 -13.07 19.39 22.59
CA ARG A 254 -12.03 18.33 22.64
C ARG A 254 -12.46 17.10 21.84
N LEU A 255 -13.73 16.71 21.93
CA LEU A 255 -14.27 15.59 21.17
C LEU A 255 -14.22 15.84 19.66
N VAL A 256 -14.64 17.03 19.21
CA VAL A 256 -14.58 17.42 17.79
C VAL A 256 -13.12 17.44 17.29
N LYS A 257 -12.20 18.03 18.06
CA LYS A 257 -10.77 18.04 17.72
C LYS A 257 -10.18 16.64 17.63
N ALA A 258 -10.59 15.71 18.50
CA ALA A 258 -10.06 14.36 18.52
C ALA A 258 -10.67 13.44 17.45
N MET A 259 -11.93 13.62 17.10
CA MET A 259 -12.65 12.67 16.22
C MET A 259 -12.96 13.22 14.82
N VAL A 260 -13.24 14.50 14.68
CA VAL A 260 -13.67 15.09 13.39
C VAL A 260 -12.46 15.65 12.64
N PHE A 261 -11.61 16.45 13.29
CA PHE A 261 -10.46 17.07 12.64
C PHE A 261 -9.53 16.07 11.97
N PRO A 262 -9.11 14.95 12.63
CA PRO A 262 -8.24 13.99 11.97
C PRO A 262 -8.85 13.36 10.71
N VAL A 263 -10.17 13.19 10.68
CA VAL A 263 -10.88 12.66 9.52
C VAL A 263 -10.90 13.68 8.39
N VAL A 264 -11.17 14.96 8.69
CA VAL A 264 -11.26 16.02 7.67
C VAL A 264 -9.88 16.38 7.13
N THR A 265 -8.86 16.42 7.98
CA THR A 265 -7.52 16.89 7.61
C THR A 265 -6.55 15.76 7.22
N CYS A 266 -7.01 14.51 7.15
CA CYS A 266 -6.13 13.40 6.77
C CYS A 266 -5.59 13.60 5.34
N GLY A 267 -4.26 13.72 5.20
CA GLY A 267 -3.59 13.93 3.92
C GLY A 267 -3.66 15.35 3.36
N CYS A 268 -4.22 16.32 4.13
CA CYS A 268 -4.39 17.71 3.67
C CYS A 268 -3.07 18.42 3.36
N GLU A 269 -1.95 17.96 3.92
CA GLU A 269 -0.60 18.46 3.65
C GLU A 269 -0.17 18.31 2.20
N SER A 270 -0.83 17.42 1.45
CA SER A 270 -0.59 17.18 0.03
C SER A 270 -1.66 17.78 -0.90
N TRP A 271 -2.64 18.52 -0.36
CA TRP A 271 -3.72 19.10 -1.17
C TRP A 271 -3.35 20.44 -1.77
N THR A 272 -3.67 20.61 -3.04
CA THR A 272 -3.63 21.92 -3.71
C THR A 272 -5.03 22.51 -3.67
N LEU A 273 -5.20 23.60 -2.92
CA LEU A 273 -6.49 24.30 -2.80
C LEU A 273 -6.67 25.29 -3.94
N LYS A 274 -7.80 25.23 -4.63
CA LYS A 274 -8.20 26.25 -5.61
C LYS A 274 -8.89 27.41 -4.90
N LYS A 275 -8.78 28.65 -5.44
CA LYS A 275 -9.47 29.83 -4.88
C LYS A 275 -10.97 29.63 -4.62
N ALA A 276 -11.62 28.79 -5.45
CA ALA A 276 -13.06 28.47 -5.28
C ALA A 276 -13.36 27.49 -4.15
N GLU A 277 -12.34 26.94 -3.48
CA GLU A 277 -12.45 25.96 -2.39
C GLU A 277 -12.05 26.55 -1.02
N CYS A 278 -11.61 27.82 -1.03
CA CYS A 278 -11.43 28.65 0.15
C CYS A 278 -12.69 29.44 0.43
#